data_e86b628a4df2c39ef08bc18232382de2
#
_entry.id   e86b628a4df2c39ef08bc18232382de2
#
_cell.length_a   1.000
_cell.length_b   1.000
_cell.length_c   1.000
_cell.angle_alpha   90.00
_cell.angle_beta   90.00
_cell.angle_gamma   90.00
#
_symmetry.space_group_name_H-M   'P 1'
#
loop_
_entity.id
_entity.type
_entity.pdbx_description
1 polymer ?
#
loop_
_entity_poly.entity_id
_entity_poly.type
_entity_poly.pdbx_seq_one_letter_code
_entity_poly.pdbx_strand_id
1 'polypeptide(L)'
;MTIDHNTDAIIFDMDGTLWDAIDTYAEIWNMAFERDGVQRHITRNDLLSLIGTPIDDILRHFVPADRVEGLLQTIAQLVVTELPRLGGKLYDGVQEGIARLSQHYKLFMLSNCDELELPIFVRYAGIEEYITDTLAYGNTRLRKAENMQLLARKHNLRHPVYVGDTNGDCQEAHRAGVPFVWLSYGFGSTSNYQLQFDSFTALVAHFEKLALSRDK
;
A
#
# COMPACT_ATOMS: atom_id res chain seq x y z
N MET A 1 -12.52 10.46 -15.45
CA MET A 1 -12.73 9.08 -14.92
C MET A 1 -13.74 9.19 -13.81
N THR A 2 -14.78 8.37 -13.84
CA THR A 2 -15.88 8.40 -12.85
C THR A 2 -15.83 7.13 -12.01
N ILE A 3 -16.19 7.26 -10.75
CA ILE A 3 -16.43 6.13 -9.83
C ILE A 3 -17.95 6.00 -9.75
N ASP A 4 -18.48 4.88 -10.22
CA ASP A 4 -19.92 4.63 -10.32
C ASP A 4 -20.24 3.14 -10.08
N HIS A 5 -21.49 2.76 -10.28
CA HIS A 5 -21.96 1.39 -10.10
C HIS A 5 -21.25 0.34 -10.99
N ASN A 6 -20.51 0.74 -12.02
CA ASN A 6 -19.72 -0.19 -12.85
C ASN A 6 -18.36 -0.54 -12.24
N THR A 7 -17.94 0.13 -11.16
CA THR A 7 -16.67 -0.20 -10.48
C THR A 7 -16.61 -1.69 -10.16
N ASP A 8 -15.63 -2.41 -10.69
CA ASP A 8 -15.51 -3.87 -10.59
C ASP A 8 -14.42 -4.34 -9.63
N ALA A 9 -13.49 -3.46 -9.30
CA ALA A 9 -12.36 -3.78 -8.42
C ALA A 9 -11.88 -2.57 -7.61
N ILE A 10 -11.33 -2.85 -6.43
CA ILE A 10 -10.67 -1.86 -5.59
C ILE A 10 -9.22 -2.33 -5.37
N ILE A 11 -8.26 -1.48 -5.73
CA ILE A 11 -6.84 -1.71 -5.52
C ILE A 11 -6.41 -0.79 -4.38
N PHE A 12 -5.93 -1.35 -3.28
CA PHE A 12 -5.49 -0.61 -2.10
C PHE A 12 -3.97 -0.48 -2.06
N ASP A 13 -3.49 0.70 -1.69
CA ASP A 13 -2.17 0.83 -1.09
C ASP A 13 -2.15 0.21 0.32
N MET A 14 -0.98 0.08 0.91
CA MET A 14 -0.76 -0.52 2.21
C MET A 14 -0.53 0.52 3.30
N ASP A 15 0.64 1.14 3.28
CA ASP A 15 1.12 2.05 4.32
C ASP A 15 0.41 3.41 4.26
N GLY A 16 -0.15 3.87 5.38
CA GLY A 16 -0.98 5.07 5.44
C GLY A 16 -2.42 4.87 4.94
N THR A 17 -2.70 3.74 4.31
CA THR A 17 -4.00 3.40 3.73
C THR A 17 -4.74 2.37 4.57
N LEU A 18 -4.14 1.23 4.87
CA LEU A 18 -4.74 0.16 5.67
C LEU A 18 -4.09 0.00 7.05
N TRP A 19 -2.82 0.38 7.19
CA TRP A 19 -2.11 0.36 8.46
C TRP A 19 -1.04 1.43 8.56
N ASP A 20 -0.50 1.58 9.77
CA ASP A 20 0.70 2.37 10.07
C ASP A 20 1.74 1.47 10.72
N ALA A 21 2.81 1.15 10.00
CA ALA A 21 3.94 0.35 10.46
C ALA A 21 5.27 1.10 10.42
N ILE A 22 5.25 2.44 10.30
CA ILE A 22 6.48 3.24 10.11
C ILE A 22 7.48 3.05 11.27
N ASP A 23 6.99 2.97 12.51
CA ASP A 23 7.86 2.75 13.68
C ASP A 23 8.53 1.37 13.60
N THR A 24 7.79 0.36 13.15
CA THR A 24 8.30 -1.00 12.92
C THR A 24 9.36 -1.01 11.82
N TYR A 25 9.11 -0.33 10.71
CA TYR A 25 10.11 -0.20 9.64
C TYR A 25 11.37 0.50 10.13
N ALA A 26 11.24 1.59 10.89
CA ALA A 26 12.40 2.26 11.48
C ALA A 26 13.21 1.32 12.38
N GLU A 27 12.54 0.50 13.20
CA GLU A 27 13.20 -0.50 14.05
C GLU A 27 13.94 -1.56 13.23
N ILE A 28 13.27 -2.17 12.24
CA ILE A 28 13.87 -3.17 11.35
C ILE A 28 15.08 -2.61 10.59
N TRP A 29 14.97 -1.40 10.07
CA TRP A 29 16.06 -0.76 9.33
C TRP A 29 17.24 -0.42 10.24
N ASN A 30 17.00 0.01 11.48
CA ASN A 30 18.05 0.22 12.47
C ASN A 30 18.79 -1.07 12.81
N MET A 31 18.07 -2.20 12.95
CA MET A 31 18.68 -3.52 13.11
C MET A 31 19.56 -3.90 11.90
N ALA A 32 19.10 -3.63 10.67
CA ALA A 32 19.90 -3.87 9.47
C ALA A 32 21.14 -2.98 9.43
N PHE A 33 21.01 -1.71 9.78
CA PHE A 33 22.12 -0.76 9.82
C PHE A 33 23.18 -1.16 10.84
N GLU A 34 22.75 -1.57 12.04
CA GLU A 34 23.65 -2.07 13.08
C GLU A 34 24.40 -3.31 12.60
N ARG A 35 23.68 -4.28 12.03
CA ARG A 35 24.25 -5.53 11.49
C ARG A 35 25.30 -5.28 10.40
N ASP A 36 25.04 -4.30 9.54
CA ASP A 36 25.90 -3.99 8.40
C ASP A 36 26.91 -2.88 8.69
N GLY A 37 27.02 -2.42 9.94
CA GLY A 37 28.00 -1.43 10.42
C GLY A 37 27.75 -0.01 9.89
N VAL A 38 26.50 0.34 9.58
CA VAL A 38 26.10 1.69 9.18
C VAL A 38 25.88 2.53 10.43
N GLN A 39 26.69 3.60 10.58
CA GLN A 39 26.66 4.50 11.75
C GLN A 39 25.56 5.57 11.57
N ARG A 40 24.31 5.13 11.48
CA ARG A 40 23.14 6.01 11.37
C ARG A 40 21.95 5.37 12.08
N HIS A 41 21.15 6.20 12.73
CA HIS A 41 19.88 5.82 13.33
C HIS A 41 18.74 6.50 12.57
N ILE A 42 17.73 5.73 12.17
CA ILE A 42 16.53 6.18 11.45
C ILE A 42 15.38 6.28 12.44
N THR A 43 14.63 7.35 12.36
CA THR A 43 13.41 7.58 13.13
C THR A 43 12.16 7.52 12.23
N ARG A 44 10.98 7.45 12.85
CA ARG A 44 9.70 7.62 12.16
C ARG A 44 9.68 8.85 11.26
N ASN A 45 10.16 10.00 11.75
CA ASN A 45 10.14 11.25 11.00
C ASN A 45 11.03 11.22 9.75
N ASP A 46 12.14 10.48 9.80
CA ASP A 46 13.01 10.30 8.62
C ASP A 46 12.28 9.52 7.52
N LEU A 47 11.49 8.50 7.87
CA LEU A 47 10.75 7.68 6.92
C LEU A 47 9.48 8.36 6.41
N LEU A 48 8.75 9.09 7.25
CA LEU A 48 7.48 9.73 6.88
C LEU A 48 7.57 10.61 5.63
N SER A 49 8.68 11.32 5.45
CA SER A 49 8.89 12.20 4.30
C SER A 49 9.17 11.43 2.99
N LEU A 50 9.48 10.14 3.09
CA LEU A 50 9.91 9.30 1.98
C LEU A 50 8.92 8.17 1.68
N ILE A 51 7.94 7.93 2.56
CA ILE A 51 6.97 6.85 2.41
C ILE A 51 6.19 7.00 1.09
N GLY A 52 5.86 5.87 0.47
CA GLY A 52 5.21 5.85 -0.85
C GLY A 52 6.18 5.94 -2.03
N THR A 53 7.51 6.08 -1.79
CA THR A 53 8.53 5.90 -2.83
C THR A 53 9.09 4.47 -2.80
N PRO A 54 9.72 3.97 -3.90
CA PRO A 54 10.37 2.67 -3.89
C PRO A 54 11.44 2.55 -2.80
N ILE A 55 11.51 1.37 -2.16
CA ILE A 55 12.39 1.13 -1.00
C ILE A 55 13.88 1.41 -1.28
N ASP A 56 14.37 1.09 -2.47
CA ASP A 56 15.75 1.37 -2.87
C ASP A 56 16.01 2.88 -3.04
N ASP A 57 15.03 3.66 -3.47
CA ASP A 57 15.13 5.13 -3.49
C ASP A 57 15.17 5.70 -2.07
N ILE A 58 14.37 5.17 -1.14
CA ILE A 58 14.43 5.56 0.26
C ILE A 58 15.83 5.29 0.85
N LEU A 59 16.39 4.09 0.63
CA LEU A 59 17.72 3.75 1.15
C LEU A 59 18.83 4.68 0.64
N ARG A 60 18.76 5.15 -0.61
CA ARG A 60 19.72 6.11 -1.18
C ARG A 60 19.79 7.44 -0.45
N HIS A 61 18.79 7.82 0.34
CA HIS A 61 18.85 9.00 1.21
C HIS A 61 19.72 8.77 2.46
N PHE A 62 19.95 7.51 2.82
CA PHE A 62 20.62 7.17 4.08
C PHE A 62 22.01 6.60 3.89
N VAL A 63 22.29 5.95 2.75
CA VAL A 63 23.55 5.27 2.48
C VAL A 63 24.03 5.51 1.03
N PRO A 64 25.35 5.38 0.77
CA PRO A 64 25.90 5.40 -0.58
C PRO A 64 25.31 4.29 -1.46
N ALA A 65 25.25 4.54 -2.78
CA ALA A 65 24.60 3.64 -3.74
C ALA A 65 25.17 2.21 -3.75
N ASP A 66 26.45 2.05 -3.51
CA ASP A 66 27.14 0.74 -3.43
C ASP A 66 26.75 -0.10 -2.20
N ARG A 67 26.11 0.52 -1.18
CA ARG A 67 25.63 -0.17 0.02
C ARG A 67 24.16 -0.59 -0.08
N VAL A 68 23.40 -0.02 -1.02
CA VAL A 68 21.94 -0.18 -1.11
C VAL A 68 21.55 -1.65 -1.29
N GLU A 69 22.16 -2.35 -2.23
CA GLU A 69 21.82 -3.75 -2.55
C GLU A 69 22.03 -4.70 -1.35
N GLY A 70 23.19 -4.57 -0.67
CA GLY A 70 23.48 -5.37 0.52
C GLY A 70 22.47 -5.12 1.66
N LEU A 71 22.15 -3.84 1.90
CA LEU A 71 21.16 -3.46 2.92
C LEU A 71 19.74 -3.93 2.58
N LEU A 72 19.33 -3.86 1.30
CA LEU A 72 18.04 -4.43 0.87
C LEU A 72 17.93 -5.91 1.24
N GLN A 73 18.99 -6.69 0.99
CA GLN A 73 19.02 -8.11 1.36
C GLN A 73 18.94 -8.33 2.87
N THR A 74 19.66 -7.53 3.66
CA THR A 74 19.61 -7.60 5.13
C THR A 74 18.22 -7.20 5.66
N ILE A 75 17.63 -6.13 5.13
CA ILE A 75 16.27 -5.69 5.48
C ILE A 75 15.24 -6.76 5.12
N ALA A 76 15.30 -7.33 3.92
CA ALA A 76 14.38 -8.39 3.49
C ALA A 76 14.43 -9.62 4.42
N GLN A 77 15.63 -10.03 4.88
CA GLN A 77 15.77 -11.10 5.87
C GLN A 77 15.12 -10.75 7.21
N LEU A 78 15.31 -9.52 7.69
CA LEU A 78 14.73 -9.06 8.96
C LEU A 78 13.22 -8.85 8.86
N VAL A 79 12.71 -8.37 7.73
CA VAL A 79 11.27 -8.23 7.50
C VAL A 79 10.53 -9.55 7.69
N VAL A 80 11.07 -10.65 7.17
CA VAL A 80 10.44 -11.98 7.31
C VAL A 80 10.29 -12.41 8.77
N THR A 81 11.22 -12.06 9.65
CA THR A 81 11.22 -12.46 11.06
C THR A 81 10.59 -11.44 11.97
N GLU A 82 10.84 -10.16 11.74
CA GLU A 82 10.50 -9.09 12.66
C GLU A 82 9.12 -8.47 12.35
N LEU A 83 8.76 -8.30 11.06
CA LEU A 83 7.48 -7.68 10.72
C LEU A 83 6.26 -8.47 11.25
N PRO A 84 6.22 -9.82 11.19
CA PRO A 84 5.13 -10.59 11.81
C PRO A 84 5.08 -10.45 13.34
N ARG A 85 6.23 -10.23 13.99
CA ARG A 85 6.36 -10.12 15.45
C ARG A 85 6.02 -8.72 15.97
N LEU A 86 6.54 -7.69 15.30
CA LEU A 86 6.35 -6.28 15.68
C LEU A 86 5.02 -5.75 15.18
N GLY A 87 4.65 -6.12 13.96
CA GLY A 87 3.40 -5.71 13.32
C GLY A 87 3.34 -4.21 13.02
N GLY A 88 2.12 -3.75 12.77
CA GLY A 88 1.76 -2.35 12.62
C GLY A 88 0.36 -2.12 13.19
N LYS A 89 -0.06 -0.87 13.26
CA LYS A 89 -1.39 -0.49 13.70
C LYS A 89 -2.33 -0.45 12.50
N LEU A 90 -3.28 -1.40 12.42
CA LEU A 90 -4.38 -1.31 11.46
C LEU A 90 -5.24 -0.07 11.76
N TYR A 91 -5.69 0.61 10.71
CA TYR A 91 -6.71 1.65 10.88
C TYR A 91 -8.06 1.02 11.24
N ASP A 92 -8.90 1.79 11.93
CA ASP A 92 -10.17 1.30 12.44
C ASP A 92 -11.10 0.80 11.33
N GLY A 93 -11.62 -0.40 11.50
CA GLY A 93 -12.57 -1.02 10.59
C GLY A 93 -11.95 -1.65 9.33
N VAL A 94 -10.63 -1.73 9.21
CA VAL A 94 -9.96 -2.30 8.02
C VAL A 94 -10.31 -3.77 7.85
N GLN A 95 -10.16 -4.61 8.87
CA GLN A 95 -10.38 -6.05 8.76
C GLN A 95 -11.82 -6.37 8.34
N GLU A 96 -12.80 -5.84 9.09
CA GLU A 96 -14.21 -6.05 8.79
C GLU A 96 -14.65 -5.40 7.48
N GLY A 97 -14.08 -4.23 7.17
CA GLY A 97 -14.41 -3.51 5.95
C GLY A 97 -13.90 -4.22 4.68
N ILE A 98 -12.70 -4.78 4.71
CA ILE A 98 -12.16 -5.60 3.61
C ILE A 98 -13.04 -6.83 3.40
N ALA A 99 -13.43 -7.54 4.47
CA ALA A 99 -14.32 -8.69 4.38
C ALA A 99 -15.69 -8.32 3.75
N ARG A 100 -16.26 -7.17 4.10
CA ARG A 100 -17.52 -6.68 3.53
C ARG A 100 -17.37 -6.28 2.06
N LEU A 101 -16.32 -5.53 1.72
CA LEU A 101 -16.07 -5.10 0.33
C LEU A 101 -15.83 -6.28 -0.61
N SER A 102 -15.19 -7.35 -0.14
CA SER A 102 -14.91 -8.56 -0.93
C SER A 102 -16.18 -9.28 -1.42
N GLN A 103 -17.33 -9.04 -0.79
CA GLN A 103 -18.62 -9.58 -1.22
C GLN A 103 -19.12 -8.93 -2.52
N HIS A 104 -18.59 -7.76 -2.88
CA HIS A 104 -19.09 -6.95 -3.99
C HIS A 104 -18.02 -6.63 -5.05
N TYR A 105 -16.74 -6.65 -4.67
CA TYR A 105 -15.62 -6.22 -5.49
C TYR A 105 -14.47 -7.23 -5.44
N LYS A 106 -13.72 -7.34 -6.53
CA LYS A 106 -12.39 -7.94 -6.47
C LYS A 106 -11.46 -6.98 -5.75
N LEU A 107 -10.75 -7.47 -4.74
CA LEU A 107 -9.84 -6.64 -3.95
C LEU A 107 -8.39 -7.01 -4.25
N PHE A 108 -7.56 -5.98 -4.37
CA PHE A 108 -6.14 -6.09 -4.69
C PHE A 108 -5.32 -5.24 -3.75
N MET A 109 -4.06 -5.64 -3.55
CA MET A 109 -3.07 -4.82 -2.86
C MET A 109 -1.94 -4.44 -3.82
N LEU A 110 -1.51 -3.18 -3.75
CA LEU A 110 -0.39 -2.68 -4.54
C LEU A 110 0.45 -1.70 -3.73
N SER A 111 1.72 -2.01 -3.48
CA SER A 111 2.63 -1.16 -2.71
C SER A 111 4.01 -1.00 -3.36
N ASN A 112 4.75 0.03 -2.95
CA ASN A 112 6.13 0.27 -3.33
C ASN A 112 7.15 -0.46 -2.42
N CYS A 113 6.69 -1.38 -1.58
CA CYS A 113 7.49 -2.19 -0.67
C CYS A 113 8.25 -3.32 -1.38
N ASP A 114 9.01 -4.09 -0.61
CA ASP A 114 9.62 -5.36 -1.05
C ASP A 114 8.55 -6.44 -1.30
N GLU A 115 8.90 -7.47 -2.07
CA GLU A 115 7.98 -8.54 -2.48
C GLU A 115 7.39 -9.34 -1.32
N LEU A 116 8.10 -9.43 -0.19
CA LEU A 116 7.69 -10.23 0.96
C LEU A 116 6.74 -9.50 1.92
N GLU A 117 6.67 -8.17 1.86
CA GLU A 117 5.93 -7.38 2.85
C GLU A 117 4.41 -7.51 2.69
N LEU A 118 3.88 -7.44 1.46
CA LEU A 118 2.44 -7.58 1.22
C LEU A 118 1.87 -8.94 1.69
N PRO A 119 2.50 -10.10 1.38
CA PRO A 119 2.07 -11.39 1.93
C PRO A 119 2.10 -11.44 3.46
N ILE A 120 3.09 -10.82 4.10
CA ILE A 120 3.17 -10.72 5.56
C ILE A 120 2.03 -9.85 6.09
N PHE A 121 1.82 -8.67 5.49
CA PHE A 121 0.76 -7.75 5.89
C PHE A 121 -0.63 -8.39 5.80
N VAL A 122 -1.03 -8.99 4.67
CA VAL A 122 -2.38 -9.53 4.50
C VAL A 122 -2.66 -10.66 5.51
N ARG A 123 -1.63 -11.42 5.84
CA ARG A 123 -1.70 -12.47 6.85
C ARG A 123 -1.80 -11.91 8.27
N TYR A 124 -0.96 -10.91 8.60
CA TYR A 124 -1.01 -10.20 9.88
C TYR A 124 -2.37 -9.53 10.12
N ALA A 125 -2.92 -8.88 9.10
CA ALA A 125 -4.22 -8.21 9.14
C ALA A 125 -5.40 -9.19 9.15
N GLY A 126 -5.20 -10.49 8.89
CA GLY A 126 -6.26 -11.48 8.80
C GLY A 126 -7.21 -11.25 7.62
N ILE A 127 -6.68 -10.74 6.49
CA ILE A 127 -7.47 -10.41 5.29
C ILE A 127 -7.05 -11.21 4.05
N GLU A 128 -6.14 -12.18 4.19
CA GLU A 128 -5.55 -12.94 3.08
C GLU A 128 -6.63 -13.58 2.19
N GLU A 129 -7.67 -14.15 2.77
CA GLU A 129 -8.75 -14.84 2.04
C GLU A 129 -9.63 -13.89 1.20
N TYR A 130 -9.62 -12.58 1.51
CA TYR A 130 -10.44 -11.58 0.81
C TYR A 130 -9.69 -10.87 -0.33
N ILE A 131 -8.37 -11.03 -0.40
CA ILE A 131 -7.53 -10.37 -1.40
C ILE A 131 -7.32 -11.30 -2.60
N THR A 132 -7.73 -10.82 -3.77
CA THR A 132 -7.63 -11.59 -5.02
C THR A 132 -6.18 -11.75 -5.49
N ASP A 133 -5.37 -10.68 -5.36
CA ASP A 133 -3.96 -10.68 -5.76
C ASP A 133 -3.20 -9.52 -5.11
N THR A 134 -1.90 -9.69 -4.98
CA THR A 134 -1.00 -8.66 -4.44
C THR A 134 0.15 -8.41 -5.40
N LEU A 135 0.59 -7.16 -5.52
CA LEU A 135 1.73 -6.82 -6.36
C LEU A 135 2.56 -5.72 -5.71
N ALA A 136 3.82 -6.01 -5.40
CA ALA A 136 4.77 -5.07 -4.84
C ALA A 136 5.77 -4.56 -5.88
N TYR A 137 6.39 -3.41 -5.64
CA TYR A 137 7.53 -2.95 -6.42
C TYR A 137 8.64 -4.02 -6.46
N GLY A 138 8.89 -4.70 -5.35
CA GLY A 138 9.88 -5.78 -5.25
C GLY A 138 9.67 -6.91 -6.26
N ASN A 139 8.42 -7.23 -6.62
CA ASN A 139 8.10 -8.28 -7.59
C ASN A 139 8.49 -7.93 -9.03
N THR A 140 8.39 -6.66 -9.42
CA THR A 140 8.43 -6.25 -10.83
C THR A 140 9.50 -5.20 -11.14
N ARG A 141 9.92 -4.43 -10.13
CA ARG A 141 10.72 -3.21 -10.25
C ARG A 141 10.07 -2.12 -11.10
N LEU A 142 8.76 -2.23 -11.33
CA LEU A 142 7.94 -1.24 -12.02
C LEU A 142 7.25 -0.32 -11.02
N ARG A 143 6.94 0.91 -11.43
CA ARG A 143 6.19 1.86 -10.61
C ARG A 143 4.73 1.45 -10.46
N LYS A 144 4.01 2.06 -9.51
CA LYS A 144 2.60 1.74 -9.23
C LYS A 144 1.71 1.82 -10.47
N ALA A 145 1.89 2.78 -11.36
CA ALA A 145 1.07 2.91 -12.55
C ALA A 145 1.16 1.69 -13.48
N GLU A 146 2.38 1.23 -13.77
CA GLU A 146 2.59 0.04 -14.59
C GLU A 146 2.05 -1.22 -13.91
N ASN A 147 2.24 -1.31 -12.58
CA ASN A 147 1.72 -2.42 -11.78
C ASN A 147 0.18 -2.44 -11.73
N MET A 148 -0.50 -1.28 -11.62
CA MET A 148 -1.96 -1.19 -11.76
C MET A 148 -2.42 -1.73 -13.11
N GLN A 149 -1.74 -1.35 -14.20
CA GLN A 149 -2.05 -1.82 -15.54
C GLN A 149 -1.79 -3.34 -15.70
N LEU A 150 -0.76 -3.89 -15.02
CA LEU A 150 -0.51 -5.33 -15.00
C LEU A 150 -1.64 -6.07 -14.29
N LEU A 151 -2.06 -5.63 -13.11
CA LEU A 151 -3.20 -6.19 -12.38
C LEU A 151 -4.48 -6.12 -13.22
N ALA A 152 -4.75 -4.95 -13.82
CA ALA A 152 -5.94 -4.76 -14.65
C ALA A 152 -5.97 -5.75 -15.84
N ARG A 153 -4.85 -5.94 -16.53
CA ARG A 153 -4.75 -6.91 -17.63
C ARG A 153 -4.86 -8.35 -17.16
N LYS A 154 -4.12 -8.73 -16.09
CA LYS A 154 -4.10 -10.09 -15.55
C LYS A 154 -5.48 -10.57 -15.12
N HIS A 155 -6.27 -9.67 -14.52
CA HIS A 155 -7.58 -9.99 -13.94
C HIS A 155 -8.77 -9.50 -14.76
N ASN A 156 -8.52 -8.95 -15.97
CA ASN A 156 -9.55 -8.42 -16.88
C ASN A 156 -10.43 -7.35 -16.20
N LEU A 157 -9.82 -6.43 -15.43
CA LEU A 157 -10.52 -5.34 -14.76
C LEU A 157 -10.89 -4.27 -15.77
N ARG A 158 -12.14 -3.80 -15.72
CA ARG A 158 -12.67 -2.78 -16.64
C ARG A 158 -12.80 -1.40 -15.99
N HIS A 159 -13.17 -1.39 -14.72
CA HIS A 159 -13.46 -0.17 -13.97
C HIS A 159 -12.82 -0.24 -12.56
N PRO A 160 -11.50 -0.51 -12.44
CA PRO A 160 -10.84 -0.51 -11.15
C PRO A 160 -10.76 0.91 -10.59
N VAL A 161 -10.70 1.02 -9.25
CA VAL A 161 -10.34 2.24 -8.54
C VAL A 161 -9.08 1.98 -7.72
N TYR A 162 -8.27 3.02 -7.53
CA TYR A 162 -7.11 2.95 -6.66
C TYR A 162 -7.34 3.78 -5.40
N VAL A 163 -7.10 3.19 -4.24
CA VAL A 163 -7.25 3.80 -2.92
C VAL A 163 -5.87 3.98 -2.30
N GLY A 164 -5.54 5.19 -1.91
CA GLY A 164 -4.26 5.53 -1.31
C GLY A 164 -4.36 6.83 -0.50
N ASP A 165 -3.25 7.23 0.11
CA ASP A 165 -3.23 8.37 1.03
C ASP A 165 -2.28 9.50 0.59
N THR A 166 -1.39 9.26 -0.40
CA THR A 166 -0.37 10.23 -0.80
C THR A 166 -0.65 10.90 -2.15
N ASN A 167 0.01 12.04 -2.39
CA ASN A 167 0.04 12.65 -3.73
C ASN A 167 0.76 11.76 -4.76
N GLY A 168 1.72 10.95 -4.33
CA GLY A 168 2.38 9.95 -5.17
C GLY A 168 1.38 8.92 -5.71
N ASP A 169 0.51 8.41 -4.86
CA ASP A 169 -0.57 7.49 -5.23
C ASP A 169 -1.51 8.11 -6.26
N CYS A 170 -1.92 9.36 -6.00
CA CYS A 170 -2.77 10.11 -6.90
C CYS A 170 -2.14 10.25 -8.31
N GLN A 171 -0.87 10.64 -8.37
CA GLN A 171 -0.15 10.80 -9.64
C GLN A 171 -0.03 9.48 -10.39
N GLU A 172 0.31 8.39 -9.68
CA GLU A 172 0.47 7.07 -10.28
C GLU A 172 -0.87 6.49 -10.75
N ALA A 173 -1.96 6.68 -9.99
CA ALA A 173 -3.31 6.29 -10.42
C ALA A 173 -3.73 7.02 -11.72
N HIS A 174 -3.54 8.34 -11.77
CA HIS A 174 -3.85 9.13 -12.97
C HIS A 174 -2.99 8.73 -14.17
N ARG A 175 -1.71 8.43 -13.96
CA ARG A 175 -0.81 7.93 -15.01
C ARG A 175 -1.24 6.56 -15.53
N ALA A 176 -1.80 5.71 -14.66
CA ALA A 176 -2.38 4.43 -15.03
C ALA A 176 -3.73 4.54 -15.76
N GLY A 177 -4.38 5.70 -15.72
CA GLY A 177 -5.75 5.89 -16.20
C GLY A 177 -6.81 5.34 -15.24
N VAL A 178 -6.49 5.25 -13.94
CA VAL A 178 -7.35 4.72 -12.88
C VAL A 178 -7.85 5.87 -12.00
N PRO A 179 -9.16 5.93 -11.65
CA PRO A 179 -9.69 6.92 -10.72
C PRO A 179 -9.08 6.72 -9.33
N PHE A 180 -8.80 7.85 -8.64
CA PHE A 180 -8.15 7.86 -7.34
C PHE A 180 -9.12 8.22 -6.21
N VAL A 181 -9.09 7.42 -5.14
CA VAL A 181 -9.79 7.65 -3.89
C VAL A 181 -8.77 7.98 -2.81
N TRP A 182 -8.86 9.17 -2.23
CA TRP A 182 -7.95 9.63 -1.20
C TRP A 182 -8.47 9.35 0.20
N LEU A 183 -7.63 8.72 1.03
CA LEU A 183 -7.83 8.55 2.46
C LEU A 183 -7.06 9.64 3.21
N SER A 184 -7.77 10.66 3.68
CA SER A 184 -7.16 11.86 4.28
C SER A 184 -6.62 11.67 5.70
N TYR A 185 -6.80 10.50 6.29
CA TYR A 185 -6.25 10.14 7.59
C TYR A 185 -4.83 9.57 7.54
N GLY A 186 -4.32 9.26 6.34
CA GLY A 186 -2.99 8.68 6.13
C GLY A 186 -1.85 9.70 6.29
N PHE A 187 -0.72 9.41 5.67
CA PHE A 187 0.51 10.18 5.88
C PHE A 187 0.63 11.41 4.98
N GLY A 188 -0.07 11.41 3.84
CA GLY A 188 0.08 12.44 2.82
C GLY A 188 -1.14 13.31 2.62
N SER A 189 -1.03 14.20 1.64
CA SER A 189 -2.13 15.05 1.21
C SER A 189 -2.12 15.22 -0.30
N THR A 190 -3.30 15.38 -0.89
CA THR A 190 -3.48 15.70 -2.31
C THR A 190 -4.76 16.50 -2.51
N SER A 191 -4.84 17.23 -3.62
CA SER A 191 -6.05 17.97 -4.01
C SER A 191 -6.71 17.45 -5.29
N ASN A 192 -6.14 16.41 -5.91
CA ASN A 192 -6.57 15.89 -7.20
C ASN A 192 -7.09 14.45 -7.09
N TYR A 193 -8.28 14.28 -6.52
CA TYR A 193 -8.93 13.00 -6.29
C TYR A 193 -10.36 12.99 -6.82
N GLN A 194 -10.93 11.82 -7.07
CA GLN A 194 -12.34 11.66 -7.44
C GLN A 194 -13.24 11.54 -6.21
N LEU A 195 -12.78 10.88 -5.14
CA LEU A 195 -13.47 10.78 -3.86
C LEU A 195 -12.46 10.95 -2.72
N GLN A 196 -12.93 11.44 -1.58
CA GLN A 196 -12.16 11.57 -0.33
C GLN A 196 -12.95 10.96 0.83
N PHE A 197 -12.23 10.29 1.73
CA PHE A 197 -12.79 9.81 2.99
C PHE A 197 -11.83 10.10 4.14
N ASP A 198 -12.37 10.44 5.28
CA ASP A 198 -11.64 10.70 6.54
C ASP A 198 -11.53 9.47 7.44
N SER A 199 -12.12 8.34 7.01
CA SER A 199 -12.06 7.06 7.70
C SER A 199 -12.26 5.91 6.73
N PHE A 200 -11.68 4.75 7.03
CA PHE A 200 -11.88 3.54 6.24
C PHE A 200 -13.33 3.08 6.28
N THR A 201 -14.00 3.22 7.42
CA THR A 201 -15.41 2.86 7.57
C THR A 201 -16.33 3.69 6.68
N ALA A 202 -16.04 4.99 6.48
CA ALA A 202 -16.79 5.85 5.56
C ALA A 202 -16.60 5.41 4.09
N LEU A 203 -15.39 5.02 3.70
CA LEU A 203 -15.11 4.43 2.39
C LEU A 203 -15.94 3.15 2.18
N VAL A 204 -15.91 2.23 3.15
CA VAL A 204 -16.65 0.97 3.08
C VAL A 204 -18.15 1.23 2.88
N ALA A 205 -18.74 2.09 3.70
CA ALA A 205 -20.17 2.42 3.59
C ALA A 205 -20.54 3.02 2.22
N HIS A 206 -19.66 3.84 1.65
CA HIS A 206 -19.86 4.41 0.32
C HIS A 206 -19.86 3.32 -0.77
N PHE A 207 -18.85 2.46 -0.80
CA PHE A 207 -18.72 1.44 -1.83
C PHE A 207 -19.80 0.35 -1.72
N GLU A 208 -20.24 -0.02 -0.51
CA GLU A 208 -21.40 -0.91 -0.35
C GLU A 208 -22.68 -0.31 -0.92
N LYS A 209 -22.94 0.97 -0.62
CA LYS A 209 -24.10 1.67 -1.21
C LYS A 209 -24.01 1.72 -2.74
N LEU A 210 -22.82 1.90 -3.28
CA LEU A 210 -22.58 1.91 -4.72
C LEU A 210 -22.84 0.53 -5.34
N ALA A 211 -22.40 -0.56 -4.68
CA ALA A 211 -22.68 -1.92 -5.13
C ALA A 211 -24.17 -2.23 -5.17
N LEU A 212 -24.93 -1.86 -4.13
CA LEU A 212 -26.37 -2.06 -4.06
C LEU A 212 -27.17 -1.26 -5.10
N SER A 213 -26.58 -0.28 -5.75
CA SER A 213 -27.21 0.48 -6.84
C SER A 213 -27.09 -0.18 -8.22
N ARG A 214 -26.32 -1.27 -8.36
CA ARG A 214 -26.19 -2.06 -9.59
C ARG A 214 -27.46 -2.83 -9.96
N ASP A 215 -28.24 -3.19 -8.94
CA ASP A 215 -29.40 -4.08 -9.08
C ASP A 215 -30.72 -3.29 -9.31
N LYS A 216 -30.61 -1.98 -9.54
CA LYS A 216 -31.75 -1.09 -9.81
C LYS A 216 -31.73 -0.55 -11.23
#